data_eb17acc26dabea12828b3d630f932f4f
#
_entry.id   eb17acc26dabea12828b3d630f932f4f
#
_cell.length_a   1.000
_cell.length_b   1.000
_cell.length_c   1.000
_cell.angle_alpha   90.00
_cell.angle_beta   90.00
_cell.angle_gamma   90.00
#
_symmetry.space_group_name_H-M   'P 1'
#
loop_
_entity.id
_entity.type
_entity.pdbx_description
1 polymer ?
#
loop_
_entity_poly.entity_id
_entity_poly.type
_entity_poly.pdbx_seq_one_letter_code
_entity_poly.pdbx_strand_id
1 'polypeptide(L)'
;NPIYPPAQEVLREHGIGRTAYTDFSGKRARQVTRRDYEYYDYLLCADTANVRNTMRITGPDYQDKIHLLLDYAGRHGQSIADPWYTGRFDETFRDVCQGCEGFLEYLRQGDRL
;
A
#
# COMPACT_ATOMS: atom_id res chain seq x y z
N ASN A 1 5.43 10.41 -10.83
CA ASN A 1 6.85 10.06 -10.68
C ASN A 1 7.02 8.54 -10.73
N PRO A 2 8.10 8.04 -11.35
CA PRO A 2 8.40 6.61 -11.34
C PRO A 2 8.74 6.14 -9.91
N ILE A 3 8.74 4.83 -9.72
CA ILE A 3 9.13 4.23 -8.45
C ILE A 3 10.58 4.64 -8.15
N TYR A 4 10.83 5.07 -6.91
CA TYR A 4 12.15 5.53 -6.47
C TYR A 4 13.21 4.43 -6.69
N PRO A 5 14.37 4.74 -7.34
CA PRO A 5 15.35 3.72 -7.72
C PRO A 5 15.79 2.75 -6.61
N PRO A 6 16.11 3.20 -5.37
CA PRO A 6 16.43 2.24 -4.30
C PRO A 6 15.29 1.27 -3.99
N ALA A 7 14.04 1.70 -4.06
CA ALA A 7 12.90 0.81 -3.88
C ALA A 7 12.80 -0.19 -5.02
N GLN A 8 13.06 0.23 -6.26
CA GLN A 8 13.11 -0.68 -7.41
C GLN A 8 14.17 -1.77 -7.20
N GLU A 9 15.32 -1.39 -6.66
CA GLU A 9 16.42 -2.32 -6.40
C GLU A 9 16.03 -3.38 -5.38
N VAL A 10 15.41 -2.99 -4.26
CA VAL A 10 14.90 -3.93 -3.26
C VAL A 10 13.87 -4.87 -3.87
N LEU A 11 12.95 -4.36 -4.67
CA LEU A 11 11.96 -5.19 -5.34
C LEU A 11 12.62 -6.23 -6.24
N ARG A 12 13.62 -5.83 -7.03
CA ARG A 12 14.35 -6.74 -7.93
C ARG A 12 15.13 -7.80 -7.17
N GLU A 13 15.74 -7.46 -6.03
CA GLU A 13 16.43 -8.41 -5.16
C GLU A 13 15.51 -9.53 -4.69
N HIS A 14 14.22 -9.23 -4.52
CA HIS A 14 13.21 -10.19 -4.10
C HIS A 14 12.47 -10.84 -5.28
N GLY A 15 12.98 -10.66 -6.50
CA GLY A 15 12.41 -11.27 -7.70
C GLY A 15 11.19 -10.56 -8.27
N ILE A 16 10.84 -9.41 -7.75
CA ILE A 16 9.70 -8.63 -8.21
C ILE A 16 10.15 -7.73 -9.36
N GLY A 17 9.36 -7.66 -10.42
CA GLY A 17 9.70 -6.91 -11.62
C GLY A 17 10.37 -7.73 -12.71
N ARG A 18 10.53 -9.04 -12.49
CA ARG A 18 11.19 -9.96 -13.43
C ARG A 18 10.23 -10.72 -14.34
N THR A 19 8.93 -10.58 -14.11
CA THR A 19 7.90 -11.22 -14.92
C THR A 19 6.91 -10.18 -15.40
N ALA A 20 6.08 -10.53 -16.42
CA ALA A 20 5.04 -9.64 -16.90
C ALA A 20 4.04 -9.25 -15.79
N TYR A 21 3.79 -10.16 -14.86
CA TYR A 21 2.85 -9.91 -13.76
C TYR A 21 3.42 -8.98 -12.68
N THR A 22 4.73 -8.88 -12.58
CA THR A 22 5.40 -8.08 -11.54
C THR A 22 6.19 -6.91 -12.14
N ASP A 23 6.07 -6.67 -13.44
CA ASP A 23 6.77 -5.56 -14.09
C ASP A 23 6.20 -4.23 -13.61
N PHE A 24 7.05 -3.43 -12.99
CA PHE A 24 6.68 -2.11 -12.50
C PHE A 24 7.30 -0.96 -13.32
N SER A 25 7.93 -1.25 -14.47
CA SER A 25 8.66 -0.25 -15.25
C SER A 25 7.79 0.91 -15.72
N GLY A 26 6.51 0.66 -15.96
CA GLY A 26 5.54 1.68 -16.37
C GLY A 26 4.80 2.37 -15.24
N LYS A 27 5.07 2.00 -13.99
CA LYS A 27 4.33 2.54 -12.85
C LYS A 27 4.77 3.97 -12.53
N ARG A 28 3.79 4.79 -12.23
CA ARG A 28 3.96 6.19 -11.83
C ARG A 28 3.10 6.47 -10.61
N ALA A 29 3.59 7.33 -9.74
CA ALA A 29 2.76 7.84 -8.67
C ALA A 29 1.65 8.73 -9.26
N ARG A 30 0.44 8.56 -8.78
CA ARG A 30 -0.66 9.47 -9.08
C ARG A 30 -1.47 9.73 -7.83
N GLN A 31 -2.13 10.88 -7.81
CA GLN A 31 -2.95 11.26 -6.68
C GLN A 31 -4.28 10.49 -6.70
N VAL A 32 -4.73 10.04 -5.53
CA VAL A 32 -6.05 9.45 -5.37
C VAL A 32 -7.13 10.50 -5.68
N THR A 33 -8.26 10.04 -6.21
CA THR A 33 -9.39 10.89 -6.55
C THR A 33 -10.66 10.38 -5.89
N ARG A 34 -11.73 11.18 -5.94
CA ARG A 34 -13.06 10.74 -5.48
C ARG A 34 -13.57 9.55 -6.28
N ARG A 35 -13.21 9.47 -7.56
CA ARG A 35 -13.58 8.33 -8.41
C ARG A 35 -12.92 7.05 -7.92
N ASP A 36 -11.69 7.12 -7.44
CA ASP A 36 -10.99 5.98 -6.86
C ASP A 36 -11.76 5.46 -5.64
N TYR A 37 -12.27 6.34 -4.80
CA TYR A 37 -13.06 5.95 -3.65
C TYR A 37 -14.33 5.19 -4.05
N GLU A 38 -14.98 5.61 -5.10
CA GLU A 38 -16.18 4.92 -5.60
C GLU A 38 -15.85 3.62 -6.30
N TYR A 39 -14.75 3.59 -7.03
CA TYR A 39 -14.36 2.45 -7.87
C TYR A 39 -13.78 1.29 -7.06
N TYR A 40 -12.88 1.56 -6.13
CA TYR A 40 -12.20 0.52 -5.35
C TYR A 40 -12.98 0.18 -4.10
N ASP A 41 -12.92 -1.10 -3.71
CA ASP A 41 -13.53 -1.56 -2.46
C ASP A 41 -12.67 -1.20 -1.26
N TYR A 42 -11.35 -1.08 -1.45
CA TYR A 42 -10.39 -0.79 -0.39
C TYR A 42 -9.37 0.24 -0.87
N LEU A 43 -9.09 1.21 -0.02
CA LEU A 43 -7.98 2.14 -0.20
C LEU A 43 -7.02 1.93 0.97
N LEU A 44 -5.87 1.30 0.70
CA LEU A 44 -4.93 0.92 1.73
C LEU A 44 -3.82 1.97 1.82
N CYS A 45 -3.59 2.46 3.01
CA CYS A 45 -2.63 3.52 3.29
C CYS A 45 -1.45 2.97 4.08
N ALA A 46 -0.26 3.50 3.80
CA ALA A 46 0.95 3.10 4.50
C ALA A 46 0.98 3.69 5.93
N ASP A 47 0.53 4.92 6.10
CA ASP A 47 0.62 5.63 7.38
C ASP A 47 -0.62 6.49 7.65
N THR A 48 -0.68 7.02 8.87
CA THR A 48 -1.82 7.84 9.30
C THR A 48 -1.92 9.16 8.57
N ALA A 49 -0.79 9.73 8.12
CA ALA A 49 -0.80 10.94 7.31
C ALA A 49 -1.44 10.68 5.95
N ASN A 50 -1.18 9.52 5.35
CA ASN A 50 -1.84 9.11 4.12
C ASN A 50 -3.35 9.00 4.31
N VAL A 51 -3.81 8.43 5.42
CA VAL A 51 -5.24 8.34 5.73
C VAL A 51 -5.87 9.72 5.75
N ARG A 52 -5.26 10.66 6.49
CA ARG A 52 -5.78 12.03 6.58
C ARG A 52 -5.80 12.73 5.22
N ASN A 53 -4.73 12.60 4.46
CA ASN A 53 -4.62 13.24 3.16
C ASN A 53 -5.61 12.65 2.15
N THR A 54 -5.81 11.34 2.20
CA THR A 54 -6.82 10.68 1.37
C THR A 54 -8.22 11.22 1.67
N MET A 55 -8.59 11.33 2.94
CA MET A 55 -9.89 11.85 3.34
C MET A 55 -10.11 13.31 2.96
N ARG A 56 -9.04 14.11 2.88
CA ARG A 56 -9.17 15.50 2.38
C ARG A 56 -9.64 15.54 0.92
N ILE A 57 -9.28 14.52 0.15
CA ILE A 57 -9.61 14.45 -1.27
C ILE A 57 -10.97 13.76 -1.48
N THR A 58 -11.19 12.64 -0.82
CA THR A 58 -12.37 11.80 -1.00
C THR A 58 -13.56 12.24 -0.16
N GLY A 59 -13.33 13.04 0.89
CA GLY A 59 -14.30 13.33 1.93
C GLY A 59 -14.32 12.24 3.00
N PRO A 60 -15.24 12.35 3.96
CA PRO A 60 -15.33 11.36 5.03
C PRO A 60 -15.52 9.93 4.50
N ASP A 61 -14.95 8.97 5.22
CA ASP A 61 -14.98 7.56 4.82
C ASP A 61 -16.30 6.90 5.20
N TYR A 62 -17.37 7.28 4.54
CA TYR A 62 -18.72 6.78 4.84
C TYR A 62 -18.90 5.30 4.57
N GLN A 63 -18.08 4.71 3.68
CA GLN A 63 -18.23 3.32 3.29
C GLN A 63 -17.16 2.42 3.93
N ASP A 64 -16.38 2.97 4.86
CA ASP A 64 -15.32 2.25 5.57
C ASP A 64 -14.35 1.54 4.62
N LYS A 65 -13.83 2.30 3.65
CA LYS A 65 -12.89 1.79 2.63
C LYS A 65 -11.43 2.12 2.90
N ILE A 66 -11.16 3.12 3.76
CA ILE A 66 -9.81 3.65 3.95
C ILE A 66 -9.20 3.02 5.21
N HIS A 67 -8.11 2.27 5.03
CA HIS A 67 -7.50 1.53 6.12
C HIS A 67 -5.98 1.61 6.06
N LEU A 68 -5.35 1.44 7.22
CA LEU A 68 -3.90 1.24 7.28
C LEU A 68 -3.58 -0.19 6.86
N LEU A 69 -2.59 -0.35 6.00
CA LEU A 69 -2.19 -1.68 5.52
C LEU A 69 -1.81 -2.61 6.68
N LEU A 70 -1.05 -2.10 7.67
CA LEU A 70 -0.60 -2.91 8.80
C LEU A 70 -1.72 -3.32 9.76
N ASP A 71 -2.90 -2.72 9.68
CA ASP A 71 -4.06 -3.21 10.45
C ASP A 71 -4.36 -4.66 10.11
N TYR A 72 -4.15 -5.05 8.86
CA TYR A 72 -4.39 -6.44 8.41
C TYR A 72 -3.29 -7.41 8.83
N ALA A 73 -2.16 -6.91 9.30
CA ALA A 73 -1.07 -7.72 9.84
C ALA A 73 -1.14 -7.89 11.37
N GLY A 74 -2.27 -7.50 11.98
CA GLY A 74 -2.41 -7.50 13.44
C GLY A 74 -1.61 -6.39 14.13
N ARG A 75 -1.15 -5.41 13.38
CA ARG A 75 -0.37 -4.26 13.86
C ARG A 75 -1.23 -3.01 13.77
N HIS A 76 -2.29 -3.00 14.55
CA HIS A 76 -3.34 -1.96 14.48
C HIS A 76 -2.80 -0.57 14.81
N GLY A 77 -3.15 0.39 13.96
CA GLY A 77 -2.76 1.78 14.13
C GLY A 77 -1.31 2.07 13.79
N GLN A 78 -0.54 1.07 13.36
CA GLN A 78 0.86 1.27 13.02
C GLN A 78 1.04 1.74 11.58
N SER A 79 2.04 2.61 11.41
CA SER A 79 2.42 3.15 10.11
C SER A 79 3.65 2.44 9.59
N ILE A 80 3.75 2.31 8.27
CA ILE A 80 4.96 1.88 7.60
C ILE A 80 5.84 3.11 7.41
N ALA A 81 7.09 3.03 7.89
CA ALA A 81 8.01 4.15 7.78
C ALA A 81 8.36 4.43 6.33
N ASP A 82 8.45 5.73 5.99
CA ASP A 82 8.87 6.14 4.66
C ASP A 82 10.38 5.92 4.52
N PRO A 83 10.83 5.02 3.63
CA PRO A 83 12.25 4.69 3.50
C PRO A 83 13.08 5.84 2.90
N TRP A 84 12.44 6.84 2.31
CA TRP A 84 13.11 8.06 1.88
C TRP A 84 13.82 8.74 3.06
N TYR A 85 13.18 8.75 4.26
CA TYR A 85 13.73 9.37 5.44
C TYR A 85 14.60 8.42 6.26
N THR A 86 14.27 7.14 6.31
CA THR A 86 14.99 6.17 7.14
C THR A 86 16.14 5.49 6.42
N GLY A 87 16.08 5.41 5.09
CA GLY A 87 17.00 4.62 4.28
C GLY A 87 16.81 3.10 4.42
N ARG A 88 15.79 2.65 5.16
CA ARG A 88 15.59 1.23 5.47
C ARG A 88 14.57 0.59 4.54
N PHE A 89 14.96 0.44 3.27
CA PHE A 89 14.07 -0.12 2.25
C PHE A 89 13.71 -1.57 2.51
N ASP A 90 14.62 -2.37 3.07
CA ASP A 90 14.33 -3.77 3.41
C ASP A 90 13.29 -3.90 4.52
N GLU A 91 13.36 -3.05 5.54
CA GLU A 91 12.38 -3.01 6.62
C GLU A 91 11.00 -2.60 6.08
N THR A 92 10.95 -1.58 5.25
CA THR A 92 9.71 -1.14 4.60
C THR A 92 9.13 -2.26 3.73
N PHE A 93 9.97 -2.95 2.97
CA PHE A 93 9.54 -4.08 2.14
C PHE A 93 8.91 -5.18 2.99
N ARG A 94 9.54 -5.53 4.11
CA ARG A 94 8.97 -6.54 5.04
C ARG A 94 7.62 -6.13 5.58
N ASP A 95 7.49 -4.86 6.00
CA ASP A 95 6.22 -4.35 6.52
C ASP A 95 5.12 -4.38 5.46
N VAL A 96 5.44 -3.98 4.24
CA VAL A 96 4.49 -4.04 3.13
C VAL A 96 4.08 -5.48 2.85
N CYS A 97 5.04 -6.42 2.83
CA CYS A 97 4.73 -7.83 2.63
C CYS A 97 3.83 -8.39 3.73
N GLN A 98 4.11 -8.07 4.99
CA GLN A 98 3.26 -8.51 6.11
C GLN A 98 1.84 -7.96 5.97
N GLY A 99 1.71 -6.69 5.62
CA GLY A 99 0.41 -6.06 5.41
C GLY A 99 -0.36 -6.70 4.26
N CYS A 100 0.31 -6.93 3.14
CA CYS A 100 -0.31 -7.55 1.96
C CYS A 100 -0.74 -8.99 2.23
N GLU A 101 0.09 -9.79 2.92
CA GLU A 101 -0.24 -11.15 3.30
C GLU A 101 -1.45 -11.17 4.24
N GLY A 102 -1.47 -10.29 5.23
CA GLY A 102 -2.60 -10.17 6.15
C GLY A 102 -3.88 -9.74 5.44
N PHE A 103 -3.79 -8.81 4.52
CA PHE A 103 -4.92 -8.36 3.73
C PHE A 103 -5.46 -9.48 2.83
N LEU A 104 -4.58 -10.22 2.18
CA LEU A 104 -4.98 -11.35 1.34
C LEU A 104 -5.70 -12.42 2.17
N GLU A 105 -5.19 -12.73 3.36
CA GLU A 105 -5.84 -13.66 4.26
C GLU A 105 -7.21 -13.16 4.72
N TYR A 106 -7.33 -11.87 5.01
CA TYR A 106 -8.62 -11.24 5.33
C TYR A 106 -9.63 -11.44 4.19
N LEU A 107 -9.21 -11.23 2.95
CA LEU A 107 -10.07 -11.43 1.79
C LEU A 107 -10.48 -12.89 1.63
N ARG A 108 -9.58 -13.83 1.87
CA ARG A 108 -9.86 -15.26 1.79
C ARG A 108 -10.87 -15.70 2.84
N GLN A 109 -10.66 -15.27 4.09
CA GLN A 109 -11.55 -15.62 5.20
C GLN A 109 -12.97 -15.13 4.99
N GLY A 110 -13.11 -13.98 4.35
CA GLY A 110 -14.41 -13.40 4.06
C GLY A 110 -15.01 -13.81 2.72
N ASP A 111 -14.39 -14.75 2.01
CA ASP A 111 -14.82 -15.16 0.66
C ASP A 111 -14.92 -13.96 -0.29
N ARG A 112 -13.99 -13.01 -0.17
CA ARG A 112 -14.00 -11.79 -0.96
C ARG A 112 -13.14 -11.85 -2.23
N LEU A 113 -12.46 -12.96 -2.40
CA LEU A 113 -11.66 -13.18 -3.60
C LEU A 113 -12.50 -13.77 -4.73
#